data_e4b14749fd36440037f53a3a3a9730a7
#
_entry.id   e4b14749fd36440037f53a3a3a9730a7
#
_cell.length_a   1.000
_cell.length_b   1.000
_cell.length_c   1.000
_cell.angle_alpha   90.00
_cell.angle_beta   90.00
_cell.angle_gamma   90.00
#
_symmetry.space_group_name_H-M   'P 1'
#
loop_
_entity.id
_entity.type
_entity.pdbx_description
1 polymer ?
#
loop_
_entity_poly.entity_id
_entity_poly.type
_entity_poly.pdbx_seq_one_letter_code
_entity_poly.pdbx_strand_id
1 'polypeptide(L)'
;MDLSDRPRLARHVRLSFCRTRQKPILQLPETVVVLNGSGGTILELCDGRRTVAEIEAELAARYRTVPDDEVQRFLTRLAARRCVELAND
;
A
#
# COMPACT_ATOMS: atom_id res chain seq x y z
N MET A 1 6.10 -5.73 -9.86
CA MET A 1 4.67 -5.41 -10.05
C MET A 1 4.54 -4.45 -11.23
N ASP A 2 3.64 -4.77 -12.15
CA ASP A 2 3.45 -3.94 -13.34
C ASP A 2 2.61 -2.72 -13.06
N LEU A 3 2.79 -1.68 -13.87
CA LEU A 3 2.01 -0.47 -13.74
C LEU A 3 0.52 -0.68 -14.00
N SER A 4 0.16 -1.73 -14.73
CA SER A 4 -1.23 -2.06 -15.02
C SER A 4 -1.88 -2.98 -13.98
N ASP A 5 -1.12 -3.45 -13.02
CA ASP A 5 -1.65 -4.29 -11.94
C ASP A 5 -2.54 -3.46 -11.02
N ARG A 6 -3.57 -4.10 -10.47
CA ARG A 6 -4.51 -3.46 -9.54
C ARG A 6 -4.37 -4.09 -8.17
N PRO A 7 -3.54 -3.52 -7.31
CA PRO A 7 -3.32 -4.09 -5.97
C PRO A 7 -4.49 -3.83 -5.03
N ARG A 8 -4.68 -4.76 -4.10
CA ARG A 8 -5.65 -4.61 -3.01
C ARG A 8 -5.10 -5.31 -1.77
N LEU A 9 -5.63 -4.96 -0.62
CA LEU A 9 -5.25 -5.64 0.62
C LEU A 9 -5.80 -7.05 0.63
N ALA A 10 -5.00 -7.99 1.15
CA ALA A 10 -5.46 -9.36 1.35
C ALA A 10 -6.56 -9.40 2.40
N ARG A 11 -7.41 -10.43 2.38
CA ARG A 11 -8.57 -10.55 3.27
C ARG A 11 -8.23 -10.52 4.76
N HIS A 12 -7.10 -11.10 5.11
CA HIS A 12 -6.70 -11.22 6.51
C HIS A 12 -5.96 -9.99 7.02
N VAL A 13 -5.88 -8.94 6.23
CA VAL A 13 -5.09 -7.74 6.52
C VAL A 13 -6.01 -6.54 6.62
N ARG A 14 -5.80 -5.70 7.64
CA ARG A 14 -6.58 -4.48 7.82
C ARG A 14 -5.67 -3.27 7.97
N LEU A 15 -6.02 -2.20 7.30
CA LEU A 15 -5.35 -0.92 7.49
C LEU A 15 -6.02 -0.20 8.66
N SER A 16 -5.23 0.25 9.60
CA SER A 16 -5.73 0.91 10.80
C SER A 16 -4.76 2.02 11.20
N PHE A 17 -5.03 2.67 12.32
CA PHE A 17 -4.18 3.75 12.82
C PHE A 17 -3.86 3.50 14.29
N CYS A 18 -2.59 3.56 14.63
CA CYS A 18 -2.16 3.41 16.02
C CYS A 18 -2.06 4.78 16.67
N ARG A 19 -2.96 5.07 17.61
CA ARG A 19 -3.00 6.36 18.31
C ARG A 19 -1.76 6.61 19.16
N THR A 20 -1.26 5.56 19.78
CA THR A 20 -0.07 5.68 20.64
C THR A 20 1.15 6.10 19.85
N ARG A 21 1.32 5.54 18.66
CA ARG A 21 2.46 5.84 17.79
C ARG A 21 2.20 6.98 16.82
N GLN A 22 0.94 7.38 16.69
CA GLN A 22 0.51 8.39 15.71
C GLN A 22 0.90 8.01 14.29
N LYS A 23 0.74 6.72 13.95
CA LYS A 23 1.12 6.21 12.63
C LYS A 23 0.09 5.21 12.14
N PRO A 24 -0.07 5.12 10.81
CA PRO A 24 -0.89 4.04 10.25
C PRO A 24 -0.20 2.70 10.49
N ILE A 25 -1.02 1.69 10.69
CA ILE A 25 -0.54 0.32 10.88
C ILE A 25 -1.30 -0.63 9.99
N LEU A 26 -0.64 -1.72 9.64
CA LEU A 26 -1.24 -2.83 8.94
C LEU A 26 -1.44 -3.94 9.96
N GLN A 27 -2.69 -4.32 10.20
CA GLN A 27 -3.01 -5.37 11.16
C GLN A 27 -3.12 -6.72 10.46
N LEU A 28 -2.31 -7.66 10.92
CA LEU A 28 -2.33 -9.05 10.48
C LEU A 28 -2.84 -9.90 11.66
N PRO A 29 -3.25 -11.15 11.41
CA PRO A 29 -3.76 -12.00 12.50
C PRO A 29 -2.78 -12.21 13.66
N GLU A 30 -1.48 -12.18 13.38
CA GLU A 30 -0.44 -12.52 14.35
C GLU A 30 0.35 -11.33 14.84
N THR A 31 0.32 -10.22 14.10
CA THR A 31 1.20 -9.09 14.37
C THR A 31 0.66 -7.82 13.73
N VAL A 32 1.37 -6.71 13.96
CA VAL A 32 1.09 -5.46 13.27
C VAL A 32 2.37 -4.96 12.62
N VAL A 33 2.22 -4.25 11.51
CA VAL A 33 3.33 -3.60 10.82
C VAL A 33 3.10 -2.10 10.88
N VAL A 34 4.05 -1.38 11.46
CA VAL A 34 3.98 0.07 11.52
C VAL A 34 4.42 0.63 10.17
N LEU A 35 3.59 1.51 9.62
CA LEU A 35 3.84 2.11 8.30
C LEU A 35 4.45 3.48 8.48
N ASN A 36 5.45 3.78 7.66
CA ASN A 36 6.15 5.05 7.69
C ASN A 36 5.99 5.78 6.37
N GLY A 37 6.17 7.09 6.41
CA GLY A 37 6.13 7.92 5.21
C GLY A 37 4.78 7.81 4.51
N SER A 38 4.82 7.53 3.22
CA SER A 38 3.62 7.45 2.39
C SER A 38 2.93 6.09 2.39
N GLY A 39 3.44 5.12 3.18
CA GLY A 39 2.92 3.75 3.16
C GLY A 39 1.43 3.64 3.43
N GLY A 40 0.93 4.37 4.44
CA GLY A 40 -0.50 4.37 4.74
C GLY A 40 -1.33 4.90 3.59
N THR A 41 -0.89 5.97 2.95
CA THR A 41 -1.59 6.55 1.81
C THR A 41 -1.61 5.59 0.63
N ILE A 42 -0.48 4.94 0.36
CA ILE A 42 -0.40 3.95 -0.73
C ILE A 42 -1.43 2.85 -0.49
N LEU A 43 -1.51 2.33 0.74
CA LEU A 43 -2.43 1.24 1.04
C LEU A 43 -3.90 1.67 1.01
N GLU A 44 -4.19 2.93 1.36
CA GLU A 44 -5.55 3.46 1.22
C GLU A 44 -6.00 3.46 -0.24
N LEU A 45 -5.07 3.62 -1.17
CA LEU A 45 -5.37 3.64 -2.59
C LEU A 45 -5.43 2.23 -3.21
N CYS A 46 -5.05 1.21 -2.44
CA CYS A 46 -5.06 -0.18 -2.90
C CYS A 46 -6.46 -0.78 -2.74
N ASP A 47 -7.36 -0.40 -3.60
CA ASP A 47 -8.77 -0.82 -3.55
C ASP A 47 -9.13 -1.90 -4.59
N GLY A 48 -8.15 -2.38 -5.34
CA GLY A 48 -8.39 -3.37 -6.39
C GLY A 48 -8.92 -2.77 -7.68
N ARG A 49 -9.12 -1.45 -7.71
CA ARG A 49 -9.65 -0.75 -8.89
C ARG A 49 -8.60 0.13 -9.55
N ARG A 50 -7.74 0.76 -8.74
CA ARG A 50 -6.68 1.60 -9.24
C ARG A 50 -5.48 0.76 -9.65
N THR A 51 -4.91 1.09 -10.80
CA THR A 51 -3.65 0.48 -11.21
C THR A 51 -2.49 1.09 -10.43
N VAL A 52 -1.34 0.42 -10.45
CA VAL A 52 -0.14 0.96 -9.82
C VAL A 52 0.19 2.34 -10.41
N ALA A 53 0.03 2.51 -11.72
CA ALA A 53 0.27 3.80 -12.36
C ALA A 53 -0.64 4.90 -11.81
N GLU A 54 -1.91 4.57 -11.58
CA GLU A 54 -2.86 5.52 -11.00
C GLU A 54 -2.52 5.85 -9.55
N ILE A 55 -2.06 4.87 -8.79
CA ILE A 55 -1.63 5.09 -7.41
C ILE A 55 -0.40 6.01 -7.39
N GLU A 56 0.55 5.79 -8.28
CA GLU A 56 1.73 6.66 -8.39
C GLU A 56 1.35 8.08 -8.74
N ALA A 57 0.42 8.26 -9.68
CA ALA A 57 -0.04 9.58 -10.08
C ALA A 57 -0.74 10.31 -8.93
N GLU A 58 -1.59 9.59 -8.20
CA GLU A 58 -2.31 10.15 -7.05
C GLU A 58 -1.33 10.56 -5.95
N LEU A 59 -0.32 9.73 -5.72
CA LEU A 59 0.68 10.01 -4.71
C LEU A 59 1.51 11.24 -5.09
N ALA A 60 1.88 11.36 -6.35
CA ALA A 60 2.63 12.51 -6.85
C ALA A 60 1.84 13.80 -6.71
N ALA A 61 0.50 13.73 -6.78
CA ALA A 61 -0.36 14.89 -6.58
C ALA A 61 -0.41 15.32 -5.12
N ARG A 62 -0.19 14.42 -4.18
CA ARG A 62 -0.27 14.69 -2.74
C ARG A 62 1.07 15.05 -2.11
N TYR A 63 2.16 14.56 -2.68
CA TYR A 63 3.50 14.74 -2.12
C TYR A 63 4.40 15.40 -3.15
N ARG A 64 5.30 16.28 -2.67
CA ARG A 64 6.19 17.01 -3.56
C ARG A 64 7.21 16.12 -4.25
N THR A 65 7.72 15.15 -3.51
CA THR A 65 8.78 14.28 -4.01
C THR A 65 8.43 12.85 -3.68
N VAL A 66 8.31 12.02 -4.69
CA VAL A 66 8.12 10.59 -4.55
C VAL A 66 9.20 9.93 -5.39
N PRO A 67 10.10 9.13 -4.80
CA PRO A 67 11.09 8.39 -5.58
C PRO A 67 10.41 7.53 -6.64
N ASP A 68 10.99 7.45 -7.81
CA ASP A 68 10.38 6.83 -8.99
C ASP A 68 9.82 5.42 -8.76
N ASP A 69 10.51 4.62 -7.96
CA ASP A 69 10.13 3.23 -7.76
C ASP A 69 9.60 2.93 -6.35
N GLU A 70 9.35 3.95 -5.55
CA GLU A 70 8.93 3.76 -4.16
C GLU A 70 7.64 2.95 -4.04
N VAL A 71 6.62 3.30 -4.81
CA VAL A 71 5.34 2.61 -4.77
C VAL A 71 5.51 1.15 -5.15
N GLN A 72 6.20 0.90 -6.25
CA GLN A 72 6.41 -0.47 -6.72
C GLN A 72 7.21 -1.31 -5.74
N ARG A 73 8.27 -0.76 -5.17
CA ARG A 73 9.08 -1.47 -4.17
C ARG A 73 8.27 -1.80 -2.93
N PHE A 74 7.52 -0.82 -2.44
CA PHE A 74 6.70 -1.00 -1.25
C PHE A 74 5.65 -2.08 -1.46
N LEU A 75 4.93 -2.00 -2.56
CA LEU A 75 3.88 -2.97 -2.87
C LEU A 75 4.46 -4.35 -3.15
N THR A 76 5.60 -4.43 -3.80
CA THR A 76 6.26 -5.71 -4.07
C THR A 76 6.66 -6.41 -2.77
N ARG A 77 7.20 -5.65 -1.81
CA ARG A 77 7.54 -6.21 -0.51
C ARG A 77 6.32 -6.75 0.22
N LEU A 78 5.22 -6.01 0.19
CA LEU A 78 4.00 -6.46 0.85
C LEU A 78 3.34 -7.62 0.12
N ALA A 79 3.44 -7.68 -1.20
CA ALA A 79 2.94 -8.81 -1.97
C ALA A 79 3.73 -10.08 -1.64
N ALA A 80 5.04 -9.96 -1.47
CA ALA A 80 5.89 -11.09 -1.07
C ALA A 80 5.50 -11.64 0.31
N ARG A 81 4.96 -10.78 1.18
CA ARG A 81 4.47 -11.17 2.51
C ARG A 81 2.99 -11.54 2.49
N ARG A 82 2.38 -11.57 1.33
CA ARG A 82 0.96 -11.89 1.12
C ARG A 82 0.00 -10.90 1.79
N CYS A 83 0.46 -9.69 2.02
CA CYS A 83 -0.38 -8.63 2.58
C CYS A 83 -1.15 -7.89 1.49
N VAL A 84 -0.63 -7.91 0.27
CA VAL A 84 -1.24 -7.28 -0.90
C VAL A 84 -1.40 -8.34 -1.97
N GLU A 85 -2.55 -8.35 -2.63
CA GLU A 85 -2.82 -9.22 -3.77
C GLU A 85 -3.19 -8.38 -4.99
N LEU A 86 -3.13 -9.02 -6.16
CA LEU A 86 -3.51 -8.35 -7.39
C LEU A 86 -4.94 -8.74 -7.75
N ALA A 87 -5.76 -7.73 -8.01
CA ALA A 87 -7.17 -7.93 -8.37
C ALA A 87 -7.40 -8.05 -9.87
N ASN A 88 -6.35 -8.41 -10.60
CA ASN A 88 -6.43 -8.62 -12.05
C ASN A 88 -7.05 -9.98 -12.34
N ASP A 89 -7.90 -10.03 -13.29
CA ASP A 89 -8.49 -11.30 -13.75
C ASP A 89 -7.93 -11.71 -15.08
#